data_de12a8daebfbfa96c1f75ab1fb63a7f4
#
_entry.id   de12a8daebfbfa96c1f75ab1fb63a7f4
#
_cell.length_a   1.000
_cell.length_b   1.000
_cell.length_c   1.000
_cell.angle_alpha   90.00
_cell.angle_beta   90.00
_cell.angle_gamma   90.00
#
_symmetry.space_group_name_H-M   'P 1'
#
loop_
_entity.id
_entity.type
_entity.pdbx_description
1 polymer ?
#
loop_
_entity_poly.entity_id
_entity_poly.type
_entity_poly.pdbx_seq_one_letter_code
_entity_poly.pdbx_strand_id
1 'polypeptide(L)'
;MNKASLSYAPYKGTLRQQIMQGVKHTLLGLRLAFLFLVVAIPGRVIKWRLNHKHAQGETIWLDDLTFGKKDTPEHNPTLDNAADITANTDVKSRVAPIMKRDSYPAPDYPFAYRNPPVSGNIINGLGEPDFRQAEKVFHTGDYTTPWGGMEFYFHLDDSLSVFAKFLQTEWNNRHHDGVVNPQPISVTDTEVMSEHIKDVALSMGAVAVGITELKEHHLFDGASLNYRYAISLVAPMEREAMLTVPSEPAIQAVMDGYITVGQIAIDLSQIIRAMGWDAKASATMTASEVLHIPIAVDAGVGQLGKHGSLITKAYGSNVRLSTVLTNLPLAIDVPDDMGVDDFCASCTLCVTNCPPHAIFDMKQMVRGEEKWYVDFDKCVPYF
;
A
#
# COMPACT_ATOMS: atom_id res chain seq x y z
N MET A 1 -13.45 5.54 38.02
CA MET A 1 -13.78 5.94 36.66
C MET A 1 -14.20 4.70 35.89
N ASN A 2 -15.52 4.59 35.59
CA ASN A 2 -16.11 3.39 35.01
C ASN A 2 -15.70 3.22 33.57
N LYS A 3 -15.08 2.10 33.25
CA LYS A 3 -14.98 1.62 31.87
C LYS A 3 -16.38 1.24 31.41
N ALA A 4 -17.01 2.10 30.62
CA ALA A 4 -18.25 1.76 29.93
C ALA A 4 -17.91 0.67 28.90
N SER A 5 -18.33 -0.55 29.15
CA SER A 5 -18.34 -1.62 28.17
C SER A 5 -19.33 -1.25 27.07
N LEU A 6 -18.83 -0.82 25.91
CA LEU A 6 -19.65 -0.67 24.72
C LEU A 6 -20.12 -2.07 24.29
N SER A 7 -21.31 -2.46 24.71
CA SER A 7 -21.97 -3.65 24.18
C SER A 7 -22.48 -3.31 22.77
N TYR A 8 -21.88 -3.95 21.77
CA TYR A 8 -22.40 -3.96 20.40
C TYR A 8 -23.84 -4.48 20.43
N ALA A 9 -24.80 -3.65 20.10
CA ALA A 9 -26.16 -4.11 19.89
C ALA A 9 -26.19 -5.00 18.64
N PRO A 10 -26.71 -6.24 18.71
CA PRO A 10 -26.76 -7.12 17.56
C PRO A 10 -27.64 -6.48 16.46
N TYR A 11 -27.16 -6.55 15.23
CA TYR A 11 -27.85 -6.09 14.04
C TYR A 11 -29.27 -6.68 13.99
N LYS A 12 -30.31 -5.82 14.06
CA LYS A 12 -31.71 -6.19 13.96
C LYS A 12 -32.17 -6.15 12.49
N GLY A 13 -31.60 -6.99 11.64
CA GLY A 13 -32.10 -7.22 10.29
C GLY A 13 -33.28 -8.20 10.28
N THR A 14 -33.99 -8.27 9.16
CA THR A 14 -35.04 -9.29 8.95
C THR A 14 -34.42 -10.69 9.06
N LEU A 15 -35.21 -11.72 9.41
CA LEU A 15 -34.75 -13.11 9.48
C LEU A 15 -34.04 -13.55 8.19
N ARG A 16 -34.51 -13.09 7.02
CA ARG A 16 -33.86 -13.36 5.73
C ARG A 16 -32.45 -12.74 5.65
N GLN A 17 -32.26 -11.51 6.15
CA GLN A 17 -30.95 -10.86 6.19
C GLN A 17 -30.00 -11.55 7.17
N GLN A 18 -30.52 -12.01 8.32
CA GLN A 18 -29.73 -12.78 9.29
C GLN A 18 -29.31 -14.14 8.73
N ILE A 19 -30.20 -14.83 8.01
CA ILE A 19 -29.87 -16.10 7.35
C ILE A 19 -28.85 -15.87 6.24
N MET A 20 -29.01 -14.85 5.40
CA MET A 20 -28.05 -14.51 4.34
C MET A 20 -26.68 -14.17 4.91
N GLN A 21 -26.63 -13.46 6.01
CA GLN A 21 -25.39 -13.12 6.70
C GLN A 21 -24.73 -14.38 7.30
N GLY A 22 -25.52 -15.26 7.92
CA GLY A 22 -25.03 -16.57 8.40
C GLY A 22 -24.47 -17.45 7.27
N VAL A 23 -25.15 -17.49 6.11
CA VAL A 23 -24.68 -18.22 4.92
C VAL A 23 -23.38 -17.61 4.39
N LYS A 24 -23.27 -16.27 4.29
CA LYS A 24 -22.02 -15.58 3.90
C LYS A 24 -20.87 -15.94 4.84
N HIS A 25 -21.08 -15.91 6.16
CA HIS A 25 -20.04 -16.30 7.13
C HIS A 25 -19.62 -17.76 7.02
N THR A 26 -20.57 -18.68 6.77
CA THR A 26 -20.25 -20.11 6.59
C THR A 26 -19.47 -20.33 5.30
N LEU A 27 -19.87 -19.67 4.20
CA LEU A 27 -19.15 -19.72 2.92
C LEU A 27 -17.75 -19.10 3.03
N LEU A 28 -17.59 -18.01 3.80
CA LEU A 28 -16.29 -17.42 4.09
C LEU A 28 -15.40 -18.37 4.87
N GLY A 29 -15.93 -19.03 5.90
CA GLY A 29 -15.19 -20.04 6.67
C GLY A 29 -14.72 -21.21 5.80
N LEU A 30 -15.56 -21.69 4.88
CA LEU A 30 -15.20 -22.73 3.90
C LEU A 30 -14.15 -22.26 2.88
N ARG A 31 -14.25 -21.00 2.41
CA ARG A 31 -13.25 -20.38 1.53
C ARG A 31 -11.90 -20.27 2.25
N LEU A 32 -11.87 -19.78 3.50
CA LEU A 32 -10.66 -19.70 4.32
C LEU A 32 -10.01 -21.06 4.55
N ALA A 33 -10.80 -22.09 4.86
CA ALA A 33 -10.29 -23.46 5.06
C ALA A 33 -9.69 -24.03 3.76
N PHE A 34 -10.34 -23.83 2.61
CA PHE A 34 -9.85 -24.30 1.31
C PHE A 34 -8.54 -23.57 0.91
N LEU A 35 -8.47 -22.26 1.11
CA LEU A 35 -7.29 -21.46 0.78
C LEU A 35 -6.12 -21.74 1.73
N PHE A 36 -6.39 -22.03 3.00
CA PHE A 36 -5.34 -22.50 3.91
C PHE A 36 -4.65 -23.76 3.38
N LEU A 37 -5.40 -24.70 2.82
CA LEU A 37 -4.85 -25.93 2.21
C LEU A 37 -4.06 -25.64 0.92
N VAL A 38 -4.50 -24.70 0.10
CA VAL A 38 -3.91 -24.43 -1.23
C VAL A 38 -2.70 -23.49 -1.14
N VAL A 39 -2.71 -22.50 -0.24
CA VAL A 39 -1.67 -21.46 -0.14
C VAL A 39 -0.66 -21.74 0.97
N ALA A 40 -1.11 -22.23 2.13
CA ALA A 40 -0.23 -22.45 3.29
C ALA A 40 0.78 -23.58 3.11
N ILE A 41 0.42 -24.63 2.34
CA ILE A 41 1.31 -25.79 2.12
C ILE A 41 2.49 -25.41 1.21
N PRO A 42 2.31 -24.78 0.04
CA PRO A 42 3.43 -24.32 -0.79
C PRO A 42 4.39 -23.39 -0.05
N GLY A 43 3.88 -22.40 0.69
CA GLY A 43 4.72 -21.46 1.44
C GLY A 43 5.60 -22.16 2.50
N ARG A 44 5.08 -23.22 3.18
CA ARG A 44 5.87 -24.01 4.12
C ARG A 44 6.97 -24.82 3.44
N VAL A 45 6.73 -25.30 2.23
CA VAL A 45 7.75 -26.06 1.45
C VAL A 45 8.88 -25.13 1.02
N ILE A 46 8.58 -23.90 0.60
CA ILE A 46 9.59 -22.88 0.25
C ILE A 46 10.42 -22.55 1.48
N LYS A 47 9.79 -22.21 2.60
CA LYS A 47 10.49 -21.90 3.86
C LYS A 47 11.38 -23.04 4.33
N TRP A 48 10.91 -24.29 4.19
CA TRP A 48 11.72 -25.47 4.51
C TRP A 48 12.93 -25.59 3.60
N ARG A 49 12.78 -25.38 2.28
CA ARG A 49 13.90 -25.40 1.31
C ARG A 49 14.96 -24.35 1.59
N LEU A 50 14.53 -23.11 1.84
CA LEU A 50 15.44 -22.00 2.15
C LEU A 50 16.21 -22.25 3.46
N ASN A 51 15.51 -22.69 4.51
CA ASN A 51 16.14 -23.02 5.79
C ASN A 51 17.11 -24.20 5.64
N HIS A 52 16.82 -25.17 4.76
CA HIS A 52 17.67 -26.33 4.54
C HIS A 52 18.96 -25.96 3.80
N LYS A 53 18.88 -25.15 2.75
CA LYS A 53 20.05 -24.59 2.04
C LYS A 53 20.92 -23.75 2.97
N HIS A 54 20.31 -22.88 3.76
CA HIS A 54 21.03 -22.05 4.73
C HIS A 54 21.75 -22.90 5.80
N ALA A 55 21.11 -23.96 6.30
CA ALA A 55 21.72 -24.88 7.26
C ALA A 55 22.91 -25.66 6.69
N GLN A 56 23.01 -25.79 5.36
CA GLN A 56 24.10 -26.44 4.67
C GLN A 56 25.21 -25.47 4.25
N GLY A 57 25.08 -24.18 4.55
CA GLY A 57 26.03 -23.13 4.16
C GLY A 57 26.06 -22.84 2.65
N GLU A 58 25.02 -23.23 1.93
CA GLU A 58 24.88 -22.96 0.52
C GLU A 58 24.49 -21.51 0.26
N THR A 59 25.04 -20.91 -0.80
CA THR A 59 24.66 -19.58 -1.24
C THR A 59 23.24 -19.63 -1.81
N ILE A 60 22.36 -18.77 -1.28
CA ILE A 60 21.00 -18.64 -1.80
C ILE A 60 21.04 -17.68 -2.98
N TRP A 61 20.66 -18.17 -4.17
CA TRP A 61 20.56 -17.37 -5.38
C TRP A 61 19.12 -16.87 -5.58
N LEU A 62 18.95 -15.79 -6.33
CA LEU A 62 17.63 -15.22 -6.64
C LEU A 62 16.67 -16.26 -7.24
N ASP A 63 17.18 -17.18 -8.07
CA ASP A 63 16.42 -18.27 -8.68
C ASP A 63 15.86 -19.28 -7.66
N ASP A 64 16.44 -19.35 -6.47
CA ASP A 64 15.96 -20.21 -5.38
C ASP A 64 14.72 -19.61 -4.66
N LEU A 65 14.47 -18.32 -4.84
CA LEU A 65 13.38 -17.56 -4.21
C LEU A 65 12.15 -17.49 -5.11
N THR A 66 12.26 -17.82 -6.39
CA THR A 66 11.18 -17.70 -7.36
C THR A 66 10.61 -19.06 -7.77
N PHE A 67 9.27 -19.16 -7.84
CA PHE A 67 8.60 -20.28 -8.49
C PHE A 67 8.39 -19.97 -9.98
N GLY A 68 9.13 -20.68 -10.83
CA GLY A 68 8.99 -20.63 -12.28
C GLY A 68 9.76 -19.47 -12.91
N LYS A 69 10.45 -19.76 -13.99
CA LYS A 69 11.01 -18.75 -14.89
C LYS A 69 9.86 -17.85 -15.33
N LYS A 70 9.77 -16.63 -14.78
CA LYS A 70 9.10 -15.55 -15.49
C LYS A 70 10.05 -15.16 -16.61
N ASP A 71 9.61 -15.35 -17.85
CA ASP A 71 10.21 -14.65 -18.97
C ASP A 71 10.22 -13.17 -18.58
N THR A 72 11.39 -12.59 -18.48
CA THR A 72 11.55 -11.14 -18.28
C THR A 72 10.73 -10.48 -19.39
N PRO A 73 9.82 -9.55 -19.07
CA PRO A 73 9.16 -8.78 -20.12
C PRO A 73 10.25 -8.13 -20.95
N GLU A 74 10.26 -8.39 -22.27
CA GLU A 74 11.11 -7.67 -23.20
C GLU A 74 10.95 -6.17 -22.89
N HIS A 75 12.09 -5.52 -22.71
CA HIS A 75 12.20 -4.07 -22.51
C HIS A 75 11.30 -3.37 -23.53
N ASN A 76 10.26 -2.68 -23.06
CA ASN A 76 9.33 -2.00 -23.94
C ASN A 76 10.04 -0.74 -24.49
N PRO A 77 10.46 -0.72 -25.78
CA PRO A 77 11.28 0.36 -26.32
C PRO A 77 10.57 1.70 -26.46
N THR A 78 9.35 1.83 -25.97
CA THR A 78 8.54 3.06 -26.08
C THR A 78 8.77 4.08 -24.97
N LEU A 79 9.65 3.80 -24.00
CA LEU A 79 9.95 4.76 -22.91
C LEU A 79 11.17 5.65 -23.17
N ASP A 80 11.98 5.37 -24.20
CA ASP A 80 13.17 6.18 -24.51
C ASP A 80 12.87 7.55 -25.14
N ASN A 81 11.61 7.88 -25.38
CA ASN A 81 11.20 9.15 -25.98
C ASN A 81 10.39 10.04 -25.03
N ALA A 82 10.91 10.25 -23.82
CA ALA A 82 10.31 11.24 -22.90
C ALA A 82 10.33 12.69 -23.47
N ALA A 83 11.12 12.95 -24.52
CA ALA A 83 11.18 14.24 -25.19
C ALA A 83 10.01 14.51 -26.15
N ASP A 84 9.26 13.49 -26.55
CA ASP A 84 8.17 13.63 -27.55
C ASP A 84 6.78 13.92 -26.94
N ILE A 85 6.67 13.96 -25.62
CA ILE A 85 5.37 14.15 -24.94
C ILE A 85 4.87 15.60 -25.03
N THR A 86 5.75 16.56 -25.36
CA THR A 86 5.40 17.99 -25.43
C THR A 86 4.83 18.44 -26.78
N ALA A 87 4.86 17.60 -27.82
CA ALA A 87 4.48 18.00 -29.19
C ALA A 87 3.12 17.46 -29.65
N ASN A 88 2.38 16.70 -28.86
CA ASN A 88 1.13 16.10 -29.36
C ASN A 88 -0.09 16.77 -28.72
N THR A 89 -0.72 17.68 -29.51
CA THR A 89 -1.92 18.44 -29.14
C THR A 89 -3.21 17.62 -28.99
N ASP A 90 -3.15 16.30 -29.02
CA ASP A 90 -4.30 15.40 -28.94
C ASP A 90 -4.50 14.76 -27.56
N VAL A 91 -4.24 15.53 -26.50
CA VAL A 91 -4.46 15.08 -25.11
C VAL A 91 -5.94 14.82 -24.84
N LYS A 92 -6.86 15.46 -25.55
CA LYS A 92 -8.31 15.29 -25.34
C LYS A 92 -8.83 13.91 -25.74
N SER A 93 -8.18 13.19 -26.65
CA SER A 93 -8.63 11.87 -27.11
C SER A 93 -8.16 10.72 -26.21
N ARG A 94 -7.20 10.97 -25.32
CA ARG A 94 -6.63 9.95 -24.41
C ARG A 94 -7.18 10.00 -22.99
N VAL A 95 -8.02 10.97 -22.67
CA VAL A 95 -8.71 11.01 -21.38
C VAL A 95 -9.88 10.04 -21.48
N ALA A 96 -9.81 8.95 -20.72
CA ALA A 96 -10.97 8.06 -20.56
C ALA A 96 -12.19 8.90 -20.17
N PRO A 97 -13.39 8.55 -20.66
CA PRO A 97 -14.59 9.27 -20.28
C PRO A 97 -14.71 9.25 -18.75
N ILE A 98 -14.61 10.41 -18.13
CA ILE A 98 -14.79 10.56 -16.69
C ILE A 98 -16.21 10.11 -16.41
N MET A 99 -16.36 9.02 -15.61
CA MET A 99 -17.67 8.59 -15.17
C MET A 99 -18.34 9.77 -14.45
N LYS A 100 -19.57 10.07 -14.86
CA LYS A 100 -20.33 11.12 -14.18
C LYS A 100 -20.58 10.68 -12.74
N ARG A 101 -20.39 11.61 -11.81
CA ARG A 101 -20.62 11.40 -10.37
C ARG A 101 -21.88 10.62 -10.06
N ASP A 102 -23.01 10.98 -10.71
CA ASP A 102 -24.32 10.39 -10.50
C ASP A 102 -24.44 8.94 -10.99
N SER A 103 -23.44 8.42 -11.71
CA SER A 103 -23.41 7.03 -12.19
C SER A 103 -22.80 6.04 -11.21
N TYR A 104 -22.21 6.50 -10.10
CA TYR A 104 -21.71 5.63 -9.05
C TYR A 104 -22.85 5.10 -8.19
N PRO A 105 -22.96 3.79 -7.99
CA PRO A 105 -23.97 3.25 -7.09
C PRO A 105 -23.74 3.73 -5.67
N ALA A 106 -24.81 4.03 -4.95
CA ALA A 106 -24.71 4.29 -3.53
C ALA A 106 -24.17 3.05 -2.80
N PRO A 107 -23.22 3.18 -1.89
CA PRO A 107 -22.64 2.06 -1.18
C PRO A 107 -23.71 1.35 -0.32
N ASP A 108 -23.74 0.01 -0.39
CA ASP A 108 -24.64 -0.83 0.42
C ASP A 108 -23.92 -1.41 1.64
N TYR A 109 -23.28 -0.53 2.43
CA TYR A 109 -22.61 -0.93 3.66
C TYR A 109 -23.56 -1.04 4.85
N PRO A 110 -23.24 -1.85 5.86
CA PRO A 110 -23.96 -1.87 7.12
C PRO A 110 -24.05 -0.47 7.73
N PHE A 111 -25.19 -0.18 8.37
CA PHE A 111 -25.48 1.15 8.93
C PHE A 111 -24.37 1.67 9.87
N ALA A 112 -23.70 0.79 10.61
CA ALA A 112 -22.59 1.15 11.51
C ALA A 112 -21.41 1.84 10.79
N TYR A 113 -21.20 1.53 9.50
CA TYR A 113 -20.14 2.15 8.70
C TYR A 113 -20.57 3.42 7.97
N ARG A 114 -21.89 3.62 7.80
CA ARG A 114 -22.45 4.89 7.28
C ARG A 114 -22.44 6.00 8.33
N ASN A 115 -22.59 5.63 9.59
CA ASN A 115 -22.64 6.55 10.73
C ASN A 115 -21.80 5.97 11.88
N PRO A 116 -20.47 5.93 11.75
CA PRO A 116 -19.61 5.42 12.81
C PRO A 116 -19.74 6.29 14.06
N PRO A 117 -19.62 5.71 15.25
CA PRO A 117 -19.75 6.44 16.51
C PRO A 117 -18.60 7.44 16.74
N VAL A 118 -17.51 7.30 16.01
CA VAL A 118 -16.34 8.18 16.05
C VAL A 118 -15.97 8.56 14.62
N SER A 119 -15.80 9.86 14.36
CA SER A 119 -15.35 10.37 13.08
C SER A 119 -13.93 9.93 12.79
N GLY A 120 -13.69 9.36 11.61
CA GLY A 120 -12.33 9.04 11.15
C GLY A 120 -11.50 10.30 10.88
N ASN A 121 -12.13 11.42 10.55
CA ASN A 121 -11.47 12.71 10.42
C ASN A 121 -10.87 13.19 11.76
N ILE A 122 -11.58 12.95 12.88
CA ILE A 122 -11.07 13.26 14.24
C ILE A 122 -9.88 12.35 14.56
N ILE A 123 -9.97 11.04 14.29
CA ILE A 123 -8.85 10.11 14.49
C ILE A 123 -7.65 10.53 13.64
N ASN A 124 -7.89 10.95 12.40
CA ASN A 124 -6.83 11.45 11.51
C ASN A 124 -6.26 12.82 11.89
N GLY A 125 -6.86 13.52 12.86
CA GLY A 125 -6.40 14.82 13.33
C GLY A 125 -6.70 15.99 12.40
N LEU A 126 -7.83 15.94 11.70
CA LEU A 126 -8.31 17.08 10.89
C LEU A 126 -8.59 18.27 11.80
N GLY A 127 -7.96 19.43 11.53
CA GLY A 127 -8.07 20.66 12.29
C GLY A 127 -7.09 20.78 13.47
N GLU A 128 -6.27 19.75 13.75
CA GLU A 128 -5.29 19.80 14.83
C GLU A 128 -4.07 20.64 14.44
N PRO A 129 -3.73 21.70 15.24
CA PRO A 129 -2.59 22.56 14.95
C PRO A 129 -1.24 21.98 15.41
N ASP A 130 -1.27 21.03 16.36
CA ASP A 130 -0.07 20.44 16.94
C ASP A 130 0.27 19.10 16.29
N PHE A 131 1.57 18.81 16.17
CA PHE A 131 2.04 17.54 15.65
C PHE A 131 1.72 16.40 16.62
N ARG A 132 1.22 15.31 16.07
CA ARG A 132 1.22 13.98 16.69
C ARG A 132 1.38 12.91 15.62
N GLN A 133 1.79 11.72 16.00
CA GLN A 133 1.82 10.57 15.09
C GLN A 133 0.41 10.21 14.60
N ALA A 134 0.34 9.60 13.43
CA ALA A 134 -0.91 9.15 12.83
C ALA A 134 -1.43 7.91 13.55
N GLU A 135 -2.71 7.89 13.87
CA GLU A 135 -3.38 6.67 14.33
C GLU A 135 -3.88 5.85 13.13
N LYS A 136 -3.96 4.53 13.30
CA LYS A 136 -4.63 3.67 12.33
C LYS A 136 -6.14 3.79 12.50
N VAL A 137 -6.85 4.20 11.47
CA VAL A 137 -8.31 4.32 11.49
C VAL A 137 -8.98 2.99 11.19
N PHE A 138 -8.51 2.28 10.17
CA PHE A 138 -8.88 0.90 9.81
C PHE A 138 -7.60 0.12 9.51
N HIS A 139 -7.65 -1.14 9.13
CA HIS A 139 -6.49 -2.02 9.03
C HIS A 139 -5.78 -2.24 10.38
N THR A 140 -6.56 -2.23 11.46
CA THR A 140 -6.02 -2.42 12.81
C THR A 140 -5.91 -3.89 13.18
N GLY A 141 -6.56 -4.78 12.45
CA GLY A 141 -6.77 -6.17 12.86
C GLY A 141 -7.72 -6.33 14.06
N ASP A 142 -8.21 -5.23 14.62
CA ASP A 142 -9.18 -5.20 15.70
C ASP A 142 -10.56 -4.83 15.16
N TYR A 143 -11.39 -5.82 14.92
CA TYR A 143 -12.75 -5.65 14.40
C TYR A 143 -13.73 -5.04 15.40
N THR A 144 -13.30 -4.76 16.63
CA THR A 144 -14.12 -4.14 17.67
C THR A 144 -14.04 -2.62 17.65
N THR A 145 -13.05 -2.05 16.95
CA THR A 145 -12.93 -0.60 16.77
C THR A 145 -13.96 -0.08 15.76
N PRO A 146 -14.34 1.20 15.83
CA PRO A 146 -15.40 1.76 14.96
C PRO A 146 -15.19 1.53 13.46
N TRP A 147 -13.94 1.58 13.01
CA TRP A 147 -13.57 1.41 11.61
C TRP A 147 -12.81 0.10 11.32
N GLY A 148 -12.46 -0.67 12.35
CA GLY A 148 -11.58 -1.84 12.23
C GLY A 148 -12.17 -3.00 11.43
N GLY A 149 -13.51 -3.08 11.34
CA GLY A 149 -14.20 -4.10 10.56
C GLY A 149 -14.33 -3.79 9.06
N MET A 150 -13.95 -2.60 8.60
CA MET A 150 -14.16 -2.18 7.20
C MET A 150 -13.45 -3.09 6.21
N GLU A 151 -12.20 -3.44 6.46
CA GLU A 151 -11.41 -4.29 5.59
C GLU A 151 -12.06 -5.66 5.37
N PHE A 152 -12.61 -6.25 6.43
CA PHE A 152 -13.33 -7.51 6.32
C PHE A 152 -14.55 -7.39 5.40
N TYR A 153 -15.28 -6.26 5.48
CA TYR A 153 -16.45 -6.02 4.63
C TYR A 153 -16.09 -5.76 3.17
N PHE A 154 -14.96 -5.09 2.90
CA PHE A 154 -14.50 -4.87 1.53
C PHE A 154 -14.30 -6.18 0.77
N HIS A 155 -13.86 -7.23 1.45
CA HIS A 155 -13.53 -8.51 0.84
C HIS A 155 -14.67 -9.56 0.90
N LEU A 156 -15.80 -9.24 1.53
CA LEU A 156 -16.91 -10.19 1.62
C LEU A 156 -17.59 -10.50 0.28
N ASP A 157 -17.67 -9.49 -0.56
CA ASP A 157 -18.32 -9.58 -1.87
C ASP A 157 -17.32 -9.72 -3.03
N ASP A 158 -16.02 -9.77 -2.74
CA ASP A 158 -14.99 -10.00 -3.74
C ASP A 158 -15.14 -11.33 -4.44
N SER A 159 -14.73 -11.38 -5.71
CA SER A 159 -14.57 -12.64 -6.42
C SER A 159 -13.55 -13.54 -5.70
N LEU A 160 -13.66 -14.86 -5.89
CA LEU A 160 -12.73 -15.80 -5.27
C LEU A 160 -11.26 -15.52 -5.64
N SER A 161 -11.02 -15.01 -6.85
CA SER A 161 -9.67 -14.66 -7.34
C SER A 161 -9.11 -13.44 -6.63
N VAL A 162 -9.90 -12.38 -6.42
CA VAL A 162 -9.51 -11.18 -5.65
C VAL A 162 -9.22 -11.56 -4.20
N PHE A 163 -10.12 -12.32 -3.58
CA PHE A 163 -9.95 -12.77 -2.22
C PHE A 163 -8.70 -13.65 -2.02
N ALA A 164 -8.37 -14.51 -2.98
CA ALA A 164 -7.13 -15.29 -2.94
C ALA A 164 -5.88 -14.42 -2.99
N LYS A 165 -5.89 -13.35 -3.81
CA LYS A 165 -4.79 -12.36 -3.86
C LYS A 165 -4.67 -11.58 -2.55
N PHE A 166 -5.79 -11.17 -1.95
CA PHE A 166 -5.77 -10.56 -0.62
C PHE A 166 -5.09 -11.47 0.41
N LEU A 167 -5.46 -12.73 0.48
CA LEU A 167 -4.83 -13.68 1.39
C LEU A 167 -3.34 -13.90 1.08
N GLN A 168 -2.94 -13.82 -0.19
CA GLN A 168 -1.53 -13.89 -0.56
C GLN A 168 -0.75 -12.69 -0.01
N THR A 169 -1.30 -11.47 -0.08
CA THR A 169 -0.66 -10.30 0.51
C THR A 169 -0.50 -10.47 2.02
N GLU A 170 -1.56 -10.91 2.71
CA GLU A 170 -1.52 -11.16 4.15
C GLU A 170 -0.54 -12.27 4.57
N TRP A 171 -0.43 -13.30 3.74
CA TRP A 171 0.56 -14.35 3.95
C TRP A 171 1.99 -13.86 3.81
N ASN A 172 2.28 -13.12 2.74
CA ASN A 172 3.60 -12.56 2.47
C ASN A 172 4.07 -11.68 3.64
N ASN A 173 3.17 -10.90 4.24
CA ASN A 173 3.48 -10.05 5.39
C ASN A 173 4.00 -10.77 6.60
N ARG A 174 3.56 -12.00 6.83
CA ARG A 174 3.85 -12.74 8.05
C ARG A 174 5.11 -13.60 7.95
N HIS A 175 5.70 -13.79 6.76
CA HIS A 175 6.68 -14.84 6.50
C HIS A 175 7.98 -14.35 5.87
N HIS A 176 8.23 -13.04 5.91
CA HIS A 176 9.42 -12.44 5.31
C HIS A 176 10.65 -12.38 6.24
N ASP A 177 10.51 -12.81 7.50
CA ASP A 177 11.62 -12.79 8.45
C ASP A 177 12.70 -13.80 8.06
N GLY A 178 13.80 -13.30 7.55
CA GLY A 178 15.03 -14.08 7.27
C GLY A 178 16.06 -13.89 8.39
N VAL A 179 17.10 -14.72 8.37
CA VAL A 179 18.23 -14.59 9.29
C VAL A 179 19.18 -13.50 8.76
N VAL A 180 19.63 -12.61 9.64
CA VAL A 180 20.71 -11.66 9.32
C VAL A 180 22.04 -12.40 9.32
N ASN A 181 22.84 -12.26 8.26
CA ASN A 181 24.19 -12.82 8.22
C ASN A 181 25.02 -12.19 9.37
N PRO A 182 25.67 -13.01 10.22
CA PRO A 182 26.45 -12.48 11.34
C PRO A 182 27.71 -11.72 10.93
N GLN A 183 28.10 -11.77 9.65
CA GLN A 183 29.26 -11.08 9.09
C GLN A 183 28.79 -9.97 8.13
N PRO A 184 28.58 -8.73 8.63
CA PRO A 184 28.17 -7.63 7.78
C PRO A 184 29.30 -7.25 6.79
N ILE A 185 28.90 -6.99 5.56
CA ILE A 185 29.80 -6.40 4.57
C ILE A 185 30.18 -4.98 5.02
N SER A 186 31.42 -4.55 4.73
CA SER A 186 31.83 -3.18 5.00
C SER A 186 31.32 -2.25 3.89
N VAL A 187 30.61 -1.20 4.26
CA VAL A 187 30.17 -0.13 3.36
C VAL A 187 31.15 1.03 3.51
N THR A 188 32.01 1.20 2.51
CA THR A 188 33.00 2.28 2.47
C THR A 188 32.49 3.53 1.75
N ASP A 189 31.50 3.36 0.88
CA ASP A 189 30.88 4.43 0.11
C ASP A 189 29.37 4.23 0.10
N THR A 190 28.66 5.16 0.75
CA THR A 190 27.21 5.09 0.90
C THR A 190 26.47 5.44 -0.38
N GLU A 191 27.02 6.28 -1.25
CA GLU A 191 26.43 6.62 -2.55
C GLU A 191 26.42 5.39 -3.47
N VAL A 192 27.58 4.71 -3.61
CA VAL A 192 27.71 3.50 -4.40
C VAL A 192 26.78 2.40 -3.88
N MET A 193 26.66 2.25 -2.56
CA MET A 193 25.76 1.28 -1.97
C MET A 193 24.29 1.64 -2.25
N SER A 194 23.93 2.89 -2.18
CA SER A 194 22.56 3.35 -2.46
C SER A 194 22.16 3.11 -3.90
N GLU A 195 23.04 3.43 -4.86
CA GLU A 195 22.81 3.13 -6.26
C GLU A 195 22.66 1.61 -6.50
N HIS A 196 23.52 0.80 -5.87
CA HIS A 196 23.40 -0.66 -5.97
C HIS A 196 22.05 -1.18 -5.45
N ILE A 197 21.58 -0.70 -4.30
CA ILE A 197 20.28 -1.08 -3.74
C ILE A 197 19.13 -0.66 -4.65
N LYS A 198 19.21 0.54 -5.23
CA LYS A 198 18.21 1.03 -6.19
C LYS A 198 18.19 0.16 -7.45
N ASP A 199 19.36 -0.14 -8.03
CA ASP A 199 19.49 -0.99 -9.22
C ASP A 199 18.91 -2.39 -8.98
N VAL A 200 19.18 -2.97 -7.82
CA VAL A 200 18.61 -4.26 -7.41
C VAL A 200 17.08 -4.19 -7.37
N ALA A 201 16.50 -3.18 -6.71
CA ALA A 201 15.06 -3.03 -6.63
C ALA A 201 14.41 -2.76 -8.00
N LEU A 202 15.05 -1.97 -8.86
CA LEU A 202 14.61 -1.72 -10.23
C LEU A 202 14.64 -3.00 -11.06
N SER A 203 15.68 -3.82 -10.91
CA SER A 203 15.79 -5.14 -11.59
C SER A 203 14.71 -6.13 -11.17
N MET A 204 14.13 -5.97 -9.98
CA MET A 204 13.00 -6.75 -9.47
C MET A 204 11.63 -6.25 -9.97
N GLY A 205 11.59 -5.14 -10.70
CA GLY A 205 10.36 -4.58 -11.26
C GLY A 205 9.80 -3.37 -10.53
N ALA A 206 10.53 -2.78 -9.58
CA ALA A 206 10.21 -1.44 -9.12
C ALA A 206 10.38 -0.44 -10.28
N VAL A 207 9.53 0.58 -10.33
CA VAL A 207 9.59 1.63 -11.38
C VAL A 207 10.13 2.95 -10.84
N ALA A 208 10.22 3.10 -9.55
CA ALA A 208 10.93 4.17 -8.87
C ALA A 208 11.35 3.66 -7.48
N VAL A 209 12.51 4.12 -7.04
CA VAL A 209 13.09 3.80 -5.73
C VAL A 209 13.72 5.06 -5.18
N GLY A 210 13.48 5.34 -3.89
CA GLY A 210 14.12 6.45 -3.19
C GLY A 210 14.44 6.09 -1.76
N ILE A 211 15.42 6.76 -1.19
CA ILE A 211 15.95 6.48 0.15
C ILE A 211 15.85 7.75 1.00
N THR A 212 15.28 7.64 2.19
CA THR A 212 15.23 8.73 3.16
C THR A 212 15.64 8.23 4.55
N GLU A 213 15.95 9.15 5.44
CA GLU A 213 16.08 8.85 6.86
C GLU A 213 14.69 8.62 7.47
N LEU A 214 14.56 7.58 8.31
CA LEU A 214 13.30 7.31 9.00
C LEU A 214 13.04 8.39 10.06
N LYS A 215 11.90 9.06 9.97
CA LYS A 215 11.49 10.17 10.84
C LYS A 215 10.22 9.84 11.60
N GLU A 216 9.95 10.60 12.67
CA GLU A 216 8.78 10.38 13.53
C GLU A 216 7.45 10.47 12.77
N HIS A 217 7.32 11.44 11.85
CA HIS A 217 6.10 11.61 11.06
C HIS A 217 5.86 10.51 10.02
N HIS A 218 6.85 9.61 9.83
CA HIS A 218 6.69 8.39 9.03
C HIS A 218 6.02 7.25 9.79
N LEU A 219 5.88 7.35 11.11
CA LEU A 219 5.43 6.26 11.96
C LEU A 219 3.97 6.43 12.36
N PHE A 220 3.26 5.31 12.47
CA PHE A 220 2.00 5.27 13.18
C PHE A 220 2.21 5.35 14.69
N ASP A 221 1.21 5.88 15.40
CA ASP A 221 1.22 5.95 16.86
C ASP A 221 1.46 4.56 17.49
N GLY A 222 2.31 4.54 18.50
CA GLY A 222 2.73 3.32 19.18
C GLY A 222 3.77 2.49 18.43
N ALA A 223 4.18 2.86 17.20
CA ALA A 223 5.27 2.19 16.51
C ALA A 223 6.63 2.59 17.13
N SER A 224 7.45 1.58 17.45
CA SER A 224 8.81 1.76 17.94
C SER A 224 9.75 0.93 17.06
N LEU A 225 10.47 1.60 16.16
CA LEU A 225 11.33 0.98 15.18
C LEU A 225 12.76 1.48 15.32
N ASN A 226 13.73 0.57 15.35
CA ASN A 226 15.13 0.90 15.48
C ASN A 226 15.86 0.77 14.13
N TYR A 227 15.36 1.49 13.13
CA TYR A 227 15.98 1.59 11.80
C TYR A 227 16.28 3.04 11.49
N ARG A 228 17.38 3.26 10.79
CA ARG A 228 17.81 4.59 10.40
C ARG A 228 17.26 5.02 9.06
N TYR A 229 17.17 4.09 8.10
CA TYR A 229 16.80 4.41 6.73
C TYR A 229 15.50 3.72 6.32
N ALA A 230 14.77 4.39 5.46
CA ALA A 230 13.59 3.88 4.78
C ALA A 230 13.80 3.95 3.27
N ILE A 231 13.68 2.81 2.59
CA ILE A 231 13.76 2.67 1.15
C ILE A 231 12.32 2.59 0.63
N SER A 232 11.86 3.62 -0.06
CA SER A 232 10.55 3.64 -0.72
C SER A 232 10.61 2.91 -2.05
N LEU A 233 9.66 2.01 -2.27
CA LEU A 233 9.54 1.20 -3.47
C LEU A 233 8.21 1.50 -4.15
N VAL A 234 8.22 1.62 -5.47
CA VAL A 234 7.05 1.93 -6.28
C VAL A 234 6.86 0.86 -7.35
N ALA A 235 5.66 0.29 -7.44
CA ALA A 235 5.25 -0.57 -8.54
C ALA A 235 4.01 0.01 -9.24
N PRO A 236 3.91 -0.06 -10.59
CA PRO A 236 2.76 0.43 -11.32
C PRO A 236 1.59 -0.54 -11.19
N MET A 237 0.38 -0.03 -11.35
CA MET A 237 -0.79 -0.84 -11.59
C MET A 237 -1.08 -0.91 -13.11
N GLU A 238 -1.77 -1.97 -13.54
CA GLU A 238 -2.17 -2.09 -14.93
C GLU A 238 -3.18 -0.98 -15.27
N ARG A 239 -2.81 -0.10 -16.23
CA ARG A 239 -3.53 1.15 -16.52
C ARG A 239 -4.91 0.90 -17.13
N GLU A 240 -5.01 -0.02 -18.08
CA GLU A 240 -6.27 -0.27 -18.80
C GLU A 240 -7.32 -0.86 -17.85
N ALA A 241 -6.90 -1.75 -16.93
CA ALA A 241 -7.78 -2.25 -15.89
C ALA A 241 -8.23 -1.12 -14.95
N MET A 242 -7.31 -0.24 -14.52
CA MET A 242 -7.64 0.88 -13.63
C MET A 242 -8.60 1.89 -14.27
N LEU A 243 -8.64 2.02 -15.60
CA LEU A 243 -9.63 2.86 -16.30
C LEU A 243 -11.06 2.29 -16.24
N THR A 244 -11.25 1.06 -15.81
CA THR A 244 -12.55 0.40 -15.69
C THR A 244 -13.20 0.52 -14.32
N VAL A 245 -12.62 1.30 -13.39
CA VAL A 245 -13.16 1.53 -12.03
C VAL A 245 -14.62 2.04 -12.12
N PRO A 246 -15.54 1.56 -11.29
CA PRO A 246 -15.42 0.44 -10.34
C PRO A 246 -15.72 -0.90 -11.03
N SER A 247 -14.73 -1.77 -11.12
CA SER A 247 -14.90 -3.09 -11.75
C SER A 247 -13.94 -4.12 -11.18
N GLU A 248 -14.24 -5.40 -11.37
CA GLU A 248 -13.36 -6.48 -10.94
C GLU A 248 -11.96 -6.41 -11.55
N PRO A 249 -11.75 -6.13 -12.86
CA PRO A 249 -10.42 -5.92 -13.42
C PRO A 249 -9.59 -4.84 -12.68
N ALA A 250 -10.23 -3.75 -12.27
CA ALA A 250 -9.54 -2.69 -11.52
C ALA A 250 -9.11 -3.18 -10.13
N ILE A 251 -9.97 -3.91 -9.41
CA ILE A 251 -9.62 -4.52 -8.12
C ILE A 251 -8.49 -5.53 -8.29
N GLN A 252 -8.52 -6.35 -9.35
CA GLN A 252 -7.44 -7.28 -9.68
C GLN A 252 -6.10 -6.55 -9.86
N ALA A 253 -6.07 -5.44 -10.61
CA ALA A 253 -4.88 -4.64 -10.83
C ALA A 253 -4.34 -4.01 -9.53
N VAL A 254 -5.24 -3.57 -8.64
CA VAL A 254 -4.88 -3.09 -7.29
C VAL A 254 -4.18 -4.18 -6.50
N MET A 255 -4.75 -5.38 -6.45
CA MET A 255 -4.20 -6.51 -5.69
C MET A 255 -2.86 -6.99 -6.28
N ASP A 256 -2.74 -7.05 -7.61
CA ASP A 256 -1.48 -7.38 -8.28
C ASP A 256 -0.39 -6.36 -7.98
N GLY A 257 -0.74 -5.08 -7.94
CA GLY A 257 0.18 -4.02 -7.54
C GLY A 257 0.70 -4.20 -6.10
N TYR A 258 -0.18 -4.53 -5.15
CA TYR A 258 0.24 -4.83 -3.78
C TYR A 258 1.12 -6.07 -3.68
N ILE A 259 0.76 -7.15 -4.37
CA ILE A 259 1.56 -8.39 -4.39
C ILE A 259 2.95 -8.08 -4.96
N THR A 260 3.02 -7.35 -6.07
CA THR A 260 4.28 -7.02 -6.74
C THR A 260 5.18 -6.18 -5.87
N VAL A 261 4.68 -5.04 -5.37
CA VAL A 261 5.52 -4.14 -4.57
C VAL A 261 5.89 -4.75 -3.22
N GLY A 262 5.00 -5.55 -2.63
CA GLY A 262 5.25 -6.28 -1.40
C GLY A 262 6.33 -7.34 -1.57
N GLN A 263 6.30 -8.10 -2.67
CA GLN A 263 7.32 -9.10 -2.98
C GLN A 263 8.69 -8.46 -3.19
N ILE A 264 8.77 -7.34 -3.92
CA ILE A 264 10.02 -6.59 -4.11
C ILE A 264 10.60 -6.17 -2.74
N ALA A 265 9.77 -5.68 -1.83
CA ALA A 265 10.21 -5.28 -0.50
C ALA A 265 10.75 -6.47 0.32
N ILE A 266 10.08 -7.60 0.26
CA ILE A 266 10.51 -8.83 0.96
C ILE A 266 11.85 -9.31 0.41
N ASP A 267 11.99 -9.43 -0.90
CA ASP A 267 13.19 -9.92 -1.55
C ASP A 267 14.39 -8.98 -1.29
N LEU A 268 14.16 -7.66 -1.40
CA LEU A 268 15.19 -6.67 -1.09
C LEU A 268 15.61 -6.71 0.39
N SER A 269 14.67 -6.87 1.31
CA SER A 269 14.98 -6.99 2.74
C SER A 269 15.84 -8.24 3.03
N GLN A 270 15.57 -9.36 2.35
CA GLN A 270 16.35 -10.58 2.47
C GLN A 270 17.76 -10.44 1.90
N ILE A 271 17.93 -9.73 0.79
CA ILE A 271 19.24 -9.40 0.22
C ILE A 271 20.06 -8.56 1.20
N ILE A 272 19.46 -7.51 1.78
CA ILE A 272 20.14 -6.69 2.77
C ILE A 272 20.54 -7.51 4.00
N ARG A 273 19.69 -8.42 4.46
CA ARG A 273 20.01 -9.35 5.55
C ARG A 273 21.12 -10.32 5.21
N ALA A 274 21.17 -10.80 3.95
CA ALA A 274 22.27 -11.62 3.46
C ALA A 274 23.61 -10.86 3.43
N MET A 275 23.56 -9.52 3.24
CA MET A 275 24.71 -8.62 3.38
C MET A 275 25.14 -8.42 4.84
N GLY A 276 24.39 -8.93 5.82
CA GLY A 276 24.67 -8.82 7.26
C GLY A 276 24.10 -7.59 7.95
N TRP A 277 23.22 -6.88 7.29
CA TRP A 277 22.52 -5.72 7.84
C TRP A 277 21.06 -6.05 8.12
N ASP A 278 20.57 -5.63 9.31
CA ASP A 278 19.14 -5.82 9.60
C ASP A 278 18.26 -5.00 8.67
N ALA A 279 17.18 -5.62 8.21
CA ALA A 279 16.19 -5.00 7.35
C ALA A 279 14.81 -5.60 7.59
N LYS A 280 13.78 -4.80 7.45
CA LYS A 280 12.38 -5.17 7.61
C LYS A 280 11.56 -4.67 6.43
N ALA A 281 10.89 -5.58 5.74
CA ALA A 281 9.91 -5.20 4.74
C ALA A 281 8.61 -4.73 5.42
N SER A 282 8.13 -3.55 5.07
CA SER A 282 6.78 -3.08 5.37
C SER A 282 5.98 -3.20 4.08
N ALA A 283 5.47 -4.41 3.84
CA ALA A 283 5.09 -4.85 2.52
C ALA A 283 3.61 -4.64 2.18
N THR A 284 2.73 -4.12 3.10
CA THR A 284 1.32 -4.25 2.80
C THR A 284 0.34 -3.32 3.48
N MET A 285 -0.92 -3.61 3.08
CA MET A 285 -2.11 -2.88 3.47
C MET A 285 -2.38 -2.85 4.97
N THR A 286 -2.18 -3.97 5.68
CA THR A 286 -2.79 -4.15 7.01
C THR A 286 -1.84 -4.04 8.19
N ALA A 287 -0.58 -4.42 8.02
CA ALA A 287 0.36 -4.56 9.12
C ALA A 287 1.45 -3.49 9.17
N SER A 288 1.35 -2.43 8.35
CA SER A 288 2.37 -1.38 8.30
C SER A 288 2.47 -0.62 9.63
N GLU A 289 3.69 -0.46 10.13
CA GLU A 289 4.02 0.44 11.23
C GLU A 289 4.41 1.83 10.72
N VAL A 290 4.49 1.98 9.37
CA VAL A 290 4.92 3.21 8.70
C VAL A 290 3.91 3.68 7.68
N LEU A 291 3.94 4.97 7.41
CA LEU A 291 3.17 5.68 6.38
C LEU A 291 4.00 5.73 5.10
N HIS A 292 3.61 4.99 4.06
CA HIS A 292 4.38 4.91 2.82
C HIS A 292 4.42 6.22 2.03
N ILE A 293 3.34 7.02 2.03
CA ILE A 293 3.28 8.26 1.25
C ILE A 293 4.28 9.31 1.77
N PRO A 294 4.33 9.67 3.06
CA PRO A 294 5.34 10.63 3.53
C PRO A 294 6.78 10.13 3.33
N ILE A 295 7.05 8.83 3.49
CA ILE A 295 8.35 8.25 3.16
C ILE A 295 8.69 8.45 1.69
N ALA A 296 7.74 8.18 0.78
CA ALA A 296 7.93 8.33 -0.66
C ALA A 296 8.18 9.79 -1.07
N VAL A 297 7.50 10.75 -0.41
CA VAL A 297 7.72 12.18 -0.62
C VAL A 297 9.11 12.59 -0.15
N ASP A 298 9.49 12.23 1.06
CA ASP A 298 10.81 12.55 1.63
C ASP A 298 11.96 11.86 0.89
N ALA A 299 11.70 10.70 0.27
CA ALA A 299 12.64 9.97 -0.57
C ALA A 299 12.66 10.45 -2.04
N GLY A 300 11.94 11.51 -2.39
CA GLY A 300 11.97 12.12 -3.72
C GLY A 300 11.29 11.32 -4.83
N VAL A 301 10.48 10.31 -4.51
CA VAL A 301 9.82 9.46 -5.53
C VAL A 301 8.53 10.07 -6.08
N GLY A 302 7.98 11.08 -5.40
CA GLY A 302 6.77 11.76 -5.83
C GLY A 302 6.32 12.82 -4.85
N GLN A 303 5.18 13.45 -5.15
CA GLN A 303 4.57 14.49 -4.32
C GLN A 303 3.12 14.15 -3.98
N LEU A 304 2.61 14.68 -2.87
CA LEU A 304 1.22 14.48 -2.45
C LEU A 304 0.26 15.27 -3.35
N GLY A 305 -0.65 14.59 -4.00
CA GLY A 305 -1.71 15.21 -4.80
C GLY A 305 -2.93 15.63 -3.97
N LYS A 306 -3.73 16.57 -4.49
CA LYS A 306 -4.98 17.04 -3.87
C LYS A 306 -5.96 15.89 -3.53
N HIS A 307 -5.93 14.79 -4.31
CA HIS A 307 -6.74 13.59 -4.07
C HIS A 307 -6.23 12.69 -2.94
N GLY A 308 -5.21 13.11 -2.19
CA GLY A 308 -4.71 12.39 -1.02
C GLY A 308 -3.78 11.20 -1.32
N SER A 309 -3.37 11.00 -2.58
CA SER A 309 -2.41 9.96 -2.97
C SER A 309 -1.13 10.55 -3.54
N LEU A 310 -0.07 9.71 -3.62
CA LEU A 310 1.20 10.08 -4.26
C LEU A 310 1.00 10.29 -5.75
N ILE A 311 1.68 11.29 -6.32
CA ILE A 311 1.83 11.50 -7.76
C ILE A 311 3.30 11.32 -8.10
N THR A 312 3.62 10.31 -8.91
CA THR A 312 4.96 10.05 -9.43
C THR A 312 5.12 10.64 -10.82
N LYS A 313 6.37 10.94 -11.23
CA LYS A 313 6.66 11.60 -12.51
C LYS A 313 6.22 10.79 -13.73
N ALA A 314 6.46 9.47 -13.71
CA ALA A 314 6.20 8.60 -14.86
C ALA A 314 4.80 7.97 -14.87
N TYR A 315 4.23 7.66 -13.71
CA TYR A 315 2.99 6.89 -13.58
C TYR A 315 1.84 7.65 -12.91
N GLY A 316 2.05 8.94 -12.56
CA GLY A 316 1.06 9.69 -11.81
C GLY A 316 0.72 8.98 -10.50
N SER A 317 -0.56 8.87 -10.18
CA SER A 317 -1.04 8.15 -8.97
C SER A 317 -1.39 6.68 -9.23
N ASN A 318 -1.10 6.15 -10.44
CA ASN A 318 -1.40 4.75 -10.80
C ASN A 318 -0.33 3.78 -10.31
N VAL A 319 -0.03 3.83 -9.00
CA VAL A 319 1.06 3.09 -8.36
C VAL A 319 0.65 2.49 -7.02
N ARG A 320 1.43 1.49 -6.57
CA ARG A 320 1.42 0.98 -5.20
C ARG A 320 2.79 1.15 -4.58
N LEU A 321 2.79 1.33 -3.26
CA LEU A 321 3.99 1.64 -2.47
C LEU A 321 4.25 0.55 -1.46
N SER A 322 5.54 0.32 -1.19
CA SER A 322 6.04 -0.46 -0.09
C SER A 322 7.32 0.19 0.45
N THR A 323 7.78 -0.24 1.61
CA THR A 323 8.98 0.31 2.24
C THR A 323 9.85 -0.80 2.80
N VAL A 324 11.16 -0.71 2.62
CA VAL A 324 12.14 -1.49 3.37
C VAL A 324 12.84 -0.59 4.37
N LEU A 325 12.80 -0.99 5.63
CA LEU A 325 13.50 -0.32 6.73
C LEU A 325 14.83 -1.01 6.96
N THR A 326 15.90 -0.27 7.18
CA THR A 326 17.22 -0.87 7.37
C THR A 326 18.20 0.02 8.12
N ASN A 327 19.23 -0.62 8.68
CA ASN A 327 20.44 0.05 9.23
C ASN A 327 21.66 -0.06 8.31
N LEU A 328 21.50 -0.63 7.09
CA LEU A 328 22.53 -0.58 6.05
C LEU A 328 22.92 0.89 5.80
N PRO A 329 24.20 1.25 5.89
CA PRO A 329 24.62 2.64 5.63
C PRO A 329 24.33 3.04 4.18
N LEU A 330 23.45 4.03 4.00
CA LEU A 330 22.97 4.52 2.71
C LEU A 330 23.09 6.05 2.66
N ALA A 331 23.26 6.59 1.45
CA ALA A 331 23.02 7.99 1.16
C ALA A 331 21.52 8.24 0.98
N ILE A 332 21.04 9.38 1.43
CA ILE A 332 19.62 9.77 1.28
C ILE A 332 19.41 10.58 0.01
N ASP A 333 18.25 10.40 -0.61
CA ASP A 333 17.82 11.22 -1.74
C ASP A 333 17.23 12.54 -1.26
N VAL A 334 17.20 13.51 -2.16
CA VAL A 334 16.60 14.82 -1.92
C VAL A 334 15.23 14.85 -2.60
N PRO A 335 14.17 15.33 -1.92
CA PRO A 335 12.87 15.54 -2.56
C PRO A 335 12.98 16.41 -3.80
N ASP A 336 12.36 15.97 -4.89
CA ASP A 336 12.29 16.72 -6.16
C ASP A 336 10.94 17.43 -6.25
N ASP A 337 10.96 18.73 -6.50
CA ASP A 337 9.75 19.50 -6.74
C ASP A 337 9.32 19.38 -8.21
N MET A 338 8.31 18.54 -8.44
CA MET A 338 7.72 18.32 -9.76
C MET A 338 6.60 19.32 -10.11
N GLY A 339 6.34 20.31 -9.25
CA GLY A 339 5.26 21.28 -9.43
C GLY A 339 3.85 20.71 -9.21
N VAL A 340 3.71 19.58 -8.52
CA VAL A 340 2.40 18.96 -8.24
C VAL A 340 1.56 19.84 -7.35
N ASP A 341 2.16 20.49 -6.35
CA ASP A 341 1.45 21.36 -5.42
C ASP A 341 0.85 22.57 -6.12
N ASP A 342 1.63 23.28 -6.93
CA ASP A 342 1.19 24.43 -7.73
C ASP A 342 0.09 24.04 -8.72
N PHE A 343 0.27 22.91 -9.42
CA PHE A 343 -0.76 22.40 -10.32
C PHE A 343 -2.05 22.07 -9.58
N CYS A 344 -1.97 21.37 -8.46
CA CYS A 344 -3.11 20.98 -7.64
C CYS A 344 -3.84 22.19 -7.04
N ALA A 345 -3.13 23.29 -6.73
CA ALA A 345 -3.74 24.52 -6.20
C ALA A 345 -4.81 25.07 -7.13
N SER A 346 -4.59 25.02 -8.45
CA SER A 346 -5.52 25.53 -9.47
C SER A 346 -6.42 24.46 -10.08
N CYS A 347 -6.06 23.17 -10.01
CA CYS A 347 -6.80 22.05 -10.60
C CYS A 347 -7.97 21.62 -9.71
N THR A 348 -9.18 21.51 -10.30
CA THR A 348 -10.39 21.10 -9.61
C THR A 348 -10.92 19.73 -10.04
N LEU A 349 -10.25 19.04 -10.96
CA LEU A 349 -10.77 17.81 -11.58
C LEU A 349 -11.13 16.72 -10.57
N CYS A 350 -10.25 16.43 -9.60
CA CYS A 350 -10.53 15.42 -8.59
C CYS A 350 -11.65 15.84 -7.62
N VAL A 351 -11.74 17.13 -7.29
CA VAL A 351 -12.80 17.68 -6.42
C VAL A 351 -14.16 17.56 -7.08
N THR A 352 -14.26 18.01 -8.35
CA THR A 352 -15.54 18.04 -9.08
C THR A 352 -16.04 16.65 -9.46
N ASN A 353 -15.15 15.66 -9.63
CA ASN A 353 -15.52 14.31 -10.03
C ASN A 353 -15.55 13.32 -8.88
N CYS A 354 -15.21 13.69 -7.66
CA CYS A 354 -15.29 12.83 -6.50
C CYS A 354 -16.76 12.47 -6.17
N PRO A 355 -17.18 11.18 -6.25
CA PRO A 355 -18.58 10.80 -6.01
C PRO A 355 -19.13 11.26 -4.67
N PRO A 356 -18.45 11.02 -3.52
CA PRO A 356 -18.90 11.48 -2.21
C PRO A 356 -18.57 12.94 -1.89
N HIS A 357 -17.98 13.72 -2.78
CA HIS A 357 -17.46 15.07 -2.50
C HIS A 357 -16.51 15.11 -1.28
N ALA A 358 -15.63 14.12 -1.18
CA ALA A 358 -14.71 13.97 -0.06
C ALA A 358 -13.41 14.78 -0.22
N ILE A 359 -13.03 15.16 -1.43
CA ILE A 359 -11.77 15.86 -1.68
C ILE A 359 -11.96 17.35 -1.41
N PHE A 360 -11.18 17.90 -0.48
CA PHE A 360 -11.17 19.32 -0.21
C PHE A 360 -10.49 20.09 -1.34
N ASP A 361 -11.03 21.26 -1.67
CA ASP A 361 -10.44 22.14 -2.70
C ASP A 361 -9.20 22.89 -2.21
N MET A 362 -9.09 23.06 -0.91
CA MET A 362 -7.95 23.71 -0.24
C MET A 362 -7.27 22.74 0.73
N LYS A 363 -5.99 22.99 0.99
CA LYS A 363 -5.25 22.28 2.04
C LYS A 363 -5.94 22.43 3.38
N GLN A 364 -5.76 21.44 4.23
CA GLN A 364 -6.32 21.39 5.58
C GLN A 364 -5.19 21.25 6.59
N MET A 365 -5.37 21.81 7.77
CA MET A 365 -4.51 21.55 8.91
C MET A 365 -4.76 20.13 9.41
N VAL A 366 -3.74 19.30 9.47
CA VAL A 366 -3.84 17.90 9.89
C VAL A 366 -2.60 17.54 10.70
N ARG A 367 -2.75 17.36 12.01
CA ARG A 367 -1.66 17.02 12.93
C ARG A 367 -0.42 17.93 12.77
N GLY A 368 -0.66 19.23 12.81
CA GLY A 368 0.42 20.24 12.78
C GLY A 368 0.96 20.58 11.39
N GLU A 369 0.38 20.03 10.30
CA GLU A 369 0.82 20.27 8.94
C GLU A 369 -0.33 20.71 8.04
N GLU A 370 -0.15 21.77 7.27
CA GLU A 370 -1.10 22.19 6.23
C GLU A 370 -0.84 21.40 4.95
N LYS A 371 -1.76 20.48 4.61
CA LYS A 371 -1.62 19.57 3.47
C LYS A 371 -2.92 19.25 2.77
N TRP A 372 -2.83 18.68 1.57
CA TRP A 372 -3.96 18.10 0.88
C TRP A 372 -4.56 16.97 1.72
N TYR A 373 -5.87 17.01 1.90
CA TYR A 373 -6.59 16.05 2.72
C TYR A 373 -7.90 15.63 2.04
N VAL A 374 -8.29 14.40 2.28
CA VAL A 374 -9.56 13.83 1.84
C VAL A 374 -10.42 13.55 3.07
N ASP A 375 -11.64 14.03 3.06
CA ASP A 375 -12.64 13.76 4.12
C ASP A 375 -12.86 12.26 4.24
N PHE A 376 -12.31 11.69 5.30
CA PHE A 376 -12.31 10.25 5.53
C PHE A 376 -13.73 9.70 5.65
N ASP A 377 -14.59 10.38 6.42
CA ASP A 377 -15.94 9.91 6.71
C ASP A 377 -16.84 9.88 5.46
N LYS A 378 -16.56 10.76 4.49
CA LYS A 378 -17.24 10.75 3.21
C LYS A 378 -16.62 9.75 2.21
N CYS A 379 -15.31 9.60 2.24
CA CYS A 379 -14.57 8.77 1.27
C CYS A 379 -14.75 7.28 1.52
N VAL A 380 -14.54 6.84 2.76
CA VAL A 380 -14.48 5.41 3.10
C VAL A 380 -15.74 4.62 2.73
N PRO A 381 -16.97 5.14 2.86
CA PRO A 381 -18.15 4.41 2.38
C PRO A 381 -18.19 4.11 0.88
N TYR A 382 -17.31 4.71 0.10
CA TYR A 382 -17.19 4.51 -1.36
C TYR A 382 -15.90 3.75 -1.76
N PHE A 383 -15.16 3.27 -0.78
CA PHE A 383 -13.84 2.66 -0.98
C PHE A 383 -13.84 1.26 -1.61
#